data_3b4ec2c6cd9f95fac1fc428b18f6bdd8
#
_entry.id   3b4ec2c6cd9f95fac1fc428b18f6bdd8
#
_cell.length_a   1.000
_cell.length_b   1.000
_cell.length_c   1.000
_cell.angle_alpha   90.00
_cell.angle_beta   90.00
_cell.angle_gamma   90.00
#
_symmetry.space_group_name_H-M   'P 1'
#
loop_
_entity.id
_entity.type
_entity.pdbx_description
1 polymer ?
#
loop_
_entity_poly.entity_id
_entity_poly.type
_entity_poly.pdbx_seq_one_letter_code
_entity_poly.pdbx_strand_id
1 'polypeptide(L)'
;MKTILCFVAVLATSVCSAASLDQSFGDVSNTVLLRTGKRAQWNRGTPQDAAAEVYLRSLLKRPLTPNAAVQVALLNNHELQATYEEIGIAQADVIEAGLLRNPLFSIERRFPGQALEAELLTQFIDILFLPIRKRAAKAQLEAAKSRVGNEILKTAAEVRAAFYEHQGNLQLGDLGVEVEKAAAASAEAALQLHQAGNTRDLDLASEEALHMQAKLDLSKGQALAVESREKLNRLMGVWGDQTNWTIAARLPDPPKNEIGTSGLESRAIEQRLDLVALRFEALGQARSLGFARFQEVAQQFEIGGHYVREIPGEHSTGPSLRIPIPLFNFGQGVKARGEAKLRQLQQRYLGLAVQIRSDVRRARDRMLNARAMVDYSRSTVLPLRHRIIEESQLQYNAMQISLFDLLRVKQEEVNAARQSVEAQRDYWVARAELEQAVGGPLNGKLLQLSESKETVHGR
;
A
#
# COMPACT_ATOMS: atom_id res chain seq x y z
N MET A 1 -59.05 4.78 -2.56
CA MET A 1 -57.92 3.99 -3.07
C MET A 1 -56.94 4.75 -3.96
N LYS A 2 -57.35 5.80 -4.73
CA LYS A 2 -56.43 6.56 -5.61
C LYS A 2 -55.55 7.58 -4.89
N THR A 3 -55.91 8.04 -3.71
CA THR A 3 -55.15 9.08 -2.96
C THR A 3 -53.99 8.52 -2.09
N ILE A 4 -54.05 7.22 -1.71
CA ILE A 4 -52.98 6.61 -0.92
C ILE A 4 -51.78 6.17 -1.80
N LEU A 5 -52.06 5.84 -3.06
CA LEU A 5 -50.99 5.43 -4.02
C LEU A 5 -50.08 6.61 -4.44
N CYS A 6 -50.59 7.86 -4.42
CA CYS A 6 -49.78 9.03 -4.76
C CYS A 6 -48.80 9.45 -3.66
N PHE A 7 -49.06 9.13 -2.38
CA PHE A 7 -48.14 9.48 -1.30
C PHE A 7 -46.92 8.56 -1.21
N VAL A 8 -47.01 7.32 -1.69
CA VAL A 8 -45.91 6.37 -1.75
C VAL A 8 -44.96 6.67 -2.93
N ALA A 9 -45.49 7.23 -4.00
CA ALA A 9 -44.68 7.54 -5.22
C ALA A 9 -43.81 8.80 -5.08
N VAL A 10 -44.12 9.74 -4.18
CA VAL A 10 -43.35 10.99 -4.00
C VAL A 10 -42.12 10.79 -3.10
N LEU A 11 -42.06 9.72 -2.29
CA LEU A 11 -40.90 9.37 -1.48
C LEU A 11 -39.79 8.58 -2.22
N ALA A 12 -40.07 8.12 -3.44
CA ALA A 12 -39.13 7.29 -4.22
C ALA A 12 -38.15 8.12 -5.08
N THR A 13 -38.24 9.44 -5.11
CA THR A 13 -37.35 10.30 -5.89
C THR A 13 -36.37 11.15 -5.06
N SER A 14 -36.01 10.69 -3.87
CA SER A 14 -34.70 11.08 -3.34
C SER A 14 -33.64 10.37 -4.22
N VAL A 15 -33.40 10.88 -5.40
CA VAL A 15 -32.16 10.65 -6.12
C VAL A 15 -31.09 11.08 -5.11
N CYS A 16 -30.60 10.10 -4.37
CA CYS A 16 -29.38 10.22 -3.61
C CYS A 16 -28.35 10.69 -4.65
N SER A 17 -28.04 11.99 -4.64
CA SER A 17 -26.89 12.51 -5.31
C SER A 17 -25.74 11.73 -4.69
N ALA A 18 -25.41 10.64 -5.32
CA ALA A 18 -24.15 9.97 -5.09
C ALA A 18 -23.12 11.07 -5.38
N ALA A 19 -22.65 11.75 -4.33
CA ALA A 19 -21.34 12.38 -4.39
C ALA A 19 -20.50 11.25 -4.93
N SER A 20 -20.22 11.35 -6.20
CA SER A 20 -20.07 10.17 -7.01
C SER A 20 -18.94 9.37 -6.39
N LEU A 21 -19.00 8.07 -6.47
CA LEU A 21 -17.90 7.17 -6.17
C LEU A 21 -16.61 7.72 -6.78
N ASP A 22 -16.73 8.38 -7.95
CA ASP A 22 -15.67 9.10 -8.65
C ASP A 22 -15.08 10.25 -7.82
N GLN A 23 -15.89 10.99 -7.08
CA GLN A 23 -15.38 12.05 -6.20
C GLN A 23 -14.61 11.49 -5.02
N SER A 24 -15.12 10.42 -4.38
CA SER A 24 -14.45 9.77 -3.25
C SER A 24 -13.10 9.16 -3.63
N PHE A 25 -13.02 8.51 -4.79
CA PHE A 25 -11.76 8.01 -5.33
C PHE A 25 -10.86 9.15 -5.82
N GLY A 26 -11.43 10.19 -6.42
CA GLY A 26 -10.72 11.39 -6.86
C GLY A 26 -9.94 12.07 -5.73
N ASP A 27 -10.52 12.16 -4.53
CA ASP A 27 -9.85 12.70 -3.34
C ASP A 27 -8.61 11.87 -2.97
N VAL A 28 -8.74 10.54 -2.99
CA VAL A 28 -7.61 9.62 -2.72
C VAL A 28 -6.54 9.75 -3.80
N SER A 29 -6.94 9.71 -5.08
CA SER A 29 -6.02 9.83 -6.21
C SER A 29 -5.27 11.17 -6.20
N ASN A 30 -5.93 12.27 -5.83
CA ASN A 30 -5.29 13.58 -5.67
C ASN A 30 -4.29 13.59 -4.51
N THR A 31 -4.63 12.98 -3.36
CA THR A 31 -3.72 12.85 -2.22
C THR A 31 -2.47 12.04 -2.62
N VAL A 32 -2.65 10.95 -3.34
CA VAL A 32 -1.56 10.11 -3.86
C VAL A 32 -0.72 10.89 -4.88
N LEU A 33 -1.36 11.62 -5.80
CA LEU A 33 -0.66 12.44 -6.79
C LEU A 33 0.26 13.49 -6.13
N LEU A 34 -0.23 14.17 -5.10
CA LEU A 34 0.56 15.16 -4.34
C LEU A 34 1.76 14.53 -3.63
N ARG A 35 1.66 13.27 -3.22
CA ARG A 35 2.72 12.57 -2.45
C ARG A 35 3.68 11.76 -3.32
N THR A 36 3.22 11.20 -4.42
CA THR A 36 4.02 10.32 -5.28
C THR A 36 4.36 10.93 -6.64
N GLY A 37 3.64 11.99 -7.05
CA GLY A 37 3.66 12.52 -8.41
C GLY A 37 3.03 11.59 -9.44
N LYS A 38 2.28 10.56 -8.99
CA LYS A 38 1.66 9.52 -9.83
C LYS A 38 0.16 9.44 -9.58
N ARG A 39 -0.60 9.11 -10.62
CA ARG A 39 -2.06 8.97 -10.53
C ARG A 39 -2.44 7.51 -10.35
N ALA A 40 -3.30 7.27 -9.38
CA ALA A 40 -4.01 5.99 -9.27
C ALA A 40 -5.21 5.99 -10.23
N GLN A 41 -5.50 4.82 -10.80
CA GLN A 41 -6.67 4.59 -11.66
C GLN A 41 -7.44 3.40 -11.12
N TRP A 42 -8.74 3.55 -10.96
CA TRP A 42 -9.64 2.47 -10.59
C TRP A 42 -10.32 1.91 -11.83
N ASN A 43 -10.04 0.64 -12.15
CA ASN A 43 -10.55 -0.04 -13.34
C ASN A 43 -11.98 -0.55 -13.07
N ARG A 44 -12.96 0.03 -13.72
CA ARG A 44 -14.39 -0.29 -13.56
C ARG A 44 -15.09 -0.59 -14.88
N GLY A 45 -14.35 -0.89 -15.93
CA GLY A 45 -14.89 -1.13 -17.28
C GLY A 45 -15.26 0.16 -18.01
N THR A 46 -14.64 1.28 -17.66
CA THR A 46 -14.90 2.59 -18.29
C THR A 46 -14.02 2.82 -19.53
N PRO A 47 -14.38 3.73 -20.45
CA PRO A 47 -13.49 4.08 -21.56
C PRO A 47 -12.12 4.61 -21.13
N GLN A 48 -12.01 5.17 -19.94
CA GLN A 48 -10.75 5.64 -19.34
C GLN A 48 -9.80 4.47 -19.06
N ASP A 49 -10.31 3.28 -18.75
CA ASP A 49 -9.52 2.09 -18.47
C ASP A 49 -8.79 1.60 -19.73
N ALA A 50 -9.44 1.70 -20.90
CA ALA A 50 -8.79 1.40 -22.18
C ALA A 50 -7.63 2.37 -22.48
N ALA A 51 -7.79 3.66 -22.16
CA ALA A 51 -6.72 4.65 -22.30
C ALA A 51 -5.56 4.36 -21.31
N ALA A 52 -5.88 3.95 -20.07
CA ALA A 52 -4.90 3.55 -19.08
C ALA A 52 -4.09 2.32 -19.53
N GLU A 53 -4.74 1.34 -20.15
CA GLU A 53 -4.06 0.15 -20.71
C GLU A 53 -3.11 0.51 -21.86
N VAL A 54 -3.52 1.37 -22.78
CA VAL A 54 -2.65 1.86 -23.87
C VAL A 54 -1.43 2.59 -23.28
N TYR A 55 -1.65 3.45 -22.28
CA TYR A 55 -0.57 4.14 -21.59
C TYR A 55 0.38 3.17 -20.86
N LEU A 56 -0.14 2.18 -20.16
CA LEU A 56 0.64 1.11 -19.51
C LEU A 56 1.55 0.40 -20.51
N ARG A 57 0.99 -0.06 -21.65
CA ARG A 57 1.78 -0.70 -22.71
C ARG A 57 2.88 0.21 -23.25
N SER A 58 2.63 1.51 -23.32
CA SER A 58 3.64 2.49 -23.76
C SER A 58 4.80 2.65 -22.76
N LEU A 59 4.52 2.53 -21.44
CA LEU A 59 5.53 2.56 -20.38
C LEU A 59 6.43 1.32 -20.43
N LEU A 60 5.85 0.14 -20.67
CA LEU A 60 6.58 -1.13 -20.70
C LEU A 60 7.49 -1.29 -21.95
N LYS A 61 7.22 -0.55 -23.04
CA LYS A 61 8.06 -0.55 -24.24
C LYS A 61 9.38 0.22 -24.11
N ARG A 62 9.51 1.07 -23.10
CA ARG A 62 10.71 1.86 -22.83
C ARG A 62 11.45 1.27 -21.63
N PRO A 63 12.78 1.50 -21.49
CA PRO A 63 13.46 1.13 -20.26
C PRO A 63 12.75 1.74 -19.06
N LEU A 64 12.32 0.87 -18.14
CA LEU A 64 11.57 1.29 -16.94
C LEU A 64 12.47 2.13 -16.05
N THR A 65 11.89 3.19 -15.53
CA THR A 65 12.44 3.97 -14.41
C THR A 65 11.69 3.61 -13.12
N PRO A 66 12.22 3.88 -11.92
CA PRO A 66 11.50 3.64 -10.67
C PRO A 66 10.11 4.28 -10.65
N ASN A 67 10.02 5.49 -11.22
CA ASN A 67 8.77 6.22 -11.33
C ASN A 67 7.78 5.62 -12.35
N ALA A 68 8.28 5.02 -13.44
CA ALA A 68 7.46 4.31 -14.41
C ALA A 68 6.93 3.00 -13.81
N ALA A 69 7.77 2.25 -13.09
CA ALA A 69 7.37 1.03 -12.40
C ALA A 69 6.25 1.29 -11.37
N VAL A 70 6.37 2.36 -10.56
CA VAL A 70 5.31 2.80 -9.65
C VAL A 70 4.03 3.13 -10.43
N GLN A 71 4.12 3.87 -11.54
CA GLN A 71 2.93 4.21 -12.35
C GLN A 71 2.25 2.96 -12.91
N VAL A 72 3.04 1.98 -13.40
CA VAL A 72 2.52 0.67 -13.87
C VAL A 72 1.78 -0.03 -12.74
N ALA A 73 2.36 -0.11 -11.55
CA ALA A 73 1.72 -0.75 -10.40
C ALA A 73 0.39 -0.09 -10.02
N LEU A 74 0.34 1.25 -9.96
CA LEU A 74 -0.87 1.99 -9.60
C LEU A 74 -2.01 1.85 -10.63
N LEU A 75 -1.67 1.49 -11.87
CA LEU A 75 -2.65 1.26 -12.95
C LEU A 75 -3.10 -0.21 -13.03
N ASN A 76 -2.22 -1.16 -12.74
CA ASN A 76 -2.38 -2.55 -13.14
C ASN A 76 -2.35 -3.57 -11.99
N ASN A 77 -1.90 -3.20 -10.78
CA ASN A 77 -1.84 -4.15 -9.67
C ASN A 77 -3.25 -4.52 -9.20
N HIS A 78 -3.64 -5.79 -9.38
CA HIS A 78 -4.98 -6.29 -9.05
C HIS A 78 -5.28 -6.28 -7.55
N GLU A 79 -4.28 -6.42 -6.69
CA GLU A 79 -4.44 -6.31 -5.23
C GLU A 79 -4.80 -4.87 -4.82
N LEU A 80 -4.17 -3.87 -5.47
CA LEU A 80 -4.59 -2.48 -5.32
C LEU A 80 -5.98 -2.22 -5.89
N GLN A 81 -6.34 -2.82 -7.03
CA GLN A 81 -7.70 -2.68 -7.58
C GLN A 81 -8.74 -3.23 -6.59
N ALA A 82 -8.47 -4.39 -5.95
CA ALA A 82 -9.32 -4.91 -4.90
C ALA A 82 -9.42 -3.98 -3.67
N THR A 83 -8.30 -3.35 -3.30
CA THR A 83 -8.27 -2.37 -2.21
C THR A 83 -9.11 -1.12 -2.54
N TYR A 84 -9.17 -0.70 -3.81
CA TYR A 84 -10.01 0.44 -4.21
C TYR A 84 -11.50 0.18 -4.00
N GLU A 85 -11.96 -1.08 -4.09
CA GLU A 85 -13.34 -1.47 -3.81
C GLU A 85 -13.77 -1.20 -2.35
N GLU A 86 -12.83 -1.08 -1.41
CA GLU A 86 -13.14 -0.68 -0.03
C GLU A 86 -13.82 0.71 0.03
N ILE A 87 -13.46 1.61 -0.90
CA ILE A 87 -14.12 2.92 -1.02
C ILE A 87 -15.56 2.74 -1.49
N GLY A 88 -15.78 1.82 -2.46
CA GLY A 88 -17.11 1.49 -2.97
C GLY A 88 -18.00 0.91 -1.88
N ILE A 89 -17.48 -0.04 -1.11
CA ILE A 89 -18.18 -0.66 0.02
C ILE A 89 -18.54 0.41 1.07
N ALA A 90 -17.58 1.22 1.50
CA ALA A 90 -17.82 2.27 2.48
C ALA A 90 -18.79 3.37 1.97
N GLN A 91 -18.80 3.63 0.67
CA GLN A 91 -19.78 4.54 0.04
C GLN A 91 -21.17 3.94 0.05
N ALA A 92 -21.30 2.64 -0.21
CA ALA A 92 -22.57 1.92 -0.10
C ALA A 92 -23.11 1.96 1.34
N ASP A 93 -22.27 1.79 2.35
CA ASP A 93 -22.63 1.94 3.76
C ASP A 93 -23.18 3.35 4.08
N VAL A 94 -22.61 4.40 3.46
CA VAL A 94 -23.12 5.78 3.61
C VAL A 94 -24.49 5.93 2.98
N ILE A 95 -24.73 5.29 1.84
CA ILE A 95 -26.05 5.27 1.18
C ILE A 95 -27.04 4.55 2.06
N GLU A 96 -26.72 3.34 2.51
CA GLU A 96 -27.57 2.52 3.38
C GLU A 96 -27.90 3.25 4.68
N ALA A 97 -26.90 3.87 5.33
CA ALA A 97 -27.13 4.68 6.52
C ALA A 97 -28.07 5.88 6.30
N GLY A 98 -28.24 6.29 5.06
CA GLY A 98 -29.17 7.37 4.65
C GLY A 98 -30.54 6.90 4.23
N LEU A 99 -30.81 5.59 4.14
CA LEU A 99 -32.09 5.03 3.74
C LEU A 99 -32.97 4.74 4.95
N LEU A 100 -34.28 4.88 4.74
CA LEU A 100 -35.30 4.41 5.65
C LEU A 100 -35.50 2.92 5.43
N ARG A 101 -35.84 2.21 6.49
CA ARG A 101 -36.27 0.81 6.37
C ARG A 101 -37.58 0.71 5.64
N ASN A 102 -37.73 -0.31 4.81
CA ASN A 102 -38.98 -0.57 4.13
C ASN A 102 -40.11 -0.90 5.11
N PRO A 103 -41.31 -0.42 4.85
CA PRO A 103 -42.48 -0.83 5.65
C PRO A 103 -42.74 -2.32 5.51
N LEU A 104 -43.14 -2.94 6.59
CA LEU A 104 -43.54 -4.35 6.63
C LEU A 104 -45.05 -4.46 6.38
N PHE A 105 -45.43 -5.19 5.35
CA PHE A 105 -46.79 -5.55 5.08
C PHE A 105 -47.00 -7.01 5.49
N SER A 106 -47.97 -7.27 6.38
CA SER A 106 -48.36 -8.60 6.77
C SER A 106 -49.83 -8.86 6.42
N ILE A 107 -50.14 -10.09 6.04
CA ILE A 107 -51.49 -10.56 5.79
C ILE A 107 -51.65 -11.92 6.48
N GLU A 108 -52.68 -12.04 7.31
CA GLU A 108 -52.97 -13.24 8.07
C GLU A 108 -54.44 -13.64 7.85
N ARG A 109 -54.65 -14.93 7.66
CA ARG A 109 -55.99 -15.50 7.60
C ARG A 109 -56.18 -16.48 8.74
N ARG A 110 -57.18 -16.24 9.60
CA ARG A 110 -57.44 -17.08 10.76
C ARG A 110 -58.57 -18.06 10.48
N PHE A 111 -58.38 -19.30 10.88
CA PHE A 111 -59.35 -20.38 10.82
C PHE A 111 -59.67 -20.83 12.25
N PRO A 112 -60.96 -21.21 12.55
CA PRO A 112 -62.07 -21.50 11.64
C PRO A 112 -62.97 -20.32 11.24
N GLY A 113 -62.82 -19.13 11.83
CA GLY A 113 -63.65 -17.95 11.55
C GLY A 113 -63.43 -17.21 10.25
N GLN A 114 -62.46 -17.62 9.43
CA GLN A 114 -62.07 -17.03 8.14
C GLN A 114 -61.81 -15.51 8.16
N ALA A 115 -61.45 -14.95 9.32
CA ALA A 115 -61.07 -13.55 9.41
C ALA A 115 -59.80 -13.29 8.57
N LEU A 116 -59.82 -12.22 7.77
CA LEU A 116 -58.66 -11.72 7.02
C LEU A 116 -58.13 -10.48 7.72
N GLU A 117 -56.88 -10.52 8.15
CA GLU A 117 -56.19 -9.41 8.79
C GLU A 117 -55.06 -8.95 7.90
N ALA A 118 -54.95 -7.66 7.65
CA ALA A 118 -53.85 -7.05 6.91
C ALA A 118 -53.29 -5.88 7.71
N GLU A 119 -51.99 -5.81 7.84
CA GLU A 119 -51.30 -4.79 8.62
C GLU A 119 -50.15 -4.21 7.83
N LEU A 120 -49.98 -2.90 7.89
CA LEU A 120 -48.82 -2.19 7.34
C LEU A 120 -48.12 -1.45 8.47
N LEU A 121 -46.87 -1.78 8.73
CA LEU A 121 -46.05 -1.22 9.80
C LEU A 121 -44.80 -0.52 9.26
N THR A 122 -44.41 0.56 9.90
CA THR A 122 -43.13 1.25 9.59
C THR A 122 -42.44 1.73 10.87
N GLN A 123 -41.12 1.75 10.87
CA GLN A 123 -40.30 2.21 11.97
C GLN A 123 -40.03 3.71 11.82
N PHE A 124 -40.94 4.55 12.27
CA PHE A 124 -40.88 6.00 12.04
C PHE A 124 -39.76 6.71 12.84
N ILE A 125 -39.35 6.17 13.99
CA ILE A 125 -38.31 6.76 14.84
C ILE A 125 -36.93 6.70 14.17
N ASP A 126 -36.73 5.79 13.24
CA ASP A 126 -35.48 5.73 12.41
C ASP A 126 -35.17 7.04 11.68
N ILE A 127 -36.22 7.83 11.36
CA ILE A 127 -36.05 9.14 10.71
C ILE A 127 -35.22 10.09 11.57
N LEU A 128 -35.41 10.06 12.90
CA LEU A 128 -34.69 10.93 13.83
C LEU A 128 -33.19 10.59 13.91
N PHE A 129 -32.83 9.32 13.68
CA PHE A 129 -31.44 8.84 13.75
C PHE A 129 -30.71 8.86 12.41
N LEU A 130 -31.41 9.03 11.31
CA LEU A 130 -30.86 9.05 9.97
C LEU A 130 -29.66 10.02 9.82
N PRO A 131 -29.71 11.29 10.28
CA PRO A 131 -28.56 12.20 10.16
C PRO A 131 -27.35 11.76 10.99
N ILE A 132 -27.58 11.11 12.14
CA ILE A 132 -26.49 10.63 13.02
C ILE A 132 -25.84 9.40 12.41
N ARG A 133 -26.62 8.42 11.94
CA ARG A 133 -26.14 7.24 11.22
C ARG A 133 -25.29 7.66 10.01
N LYS A 134 -25.81 8.57 9.20
CA LYS A 134 -25.12 9.09 8.02
C LYS A 134 -23.81 9.80 8.36
N ARG A 135 -23.75 10.55 9.48
CA ARG A 135 -22.51 11.18 9.95
C ARG A 135 -21.49 10.16 10.45
N ALA A 136 -21.93 9.07 11.10
CA ALA A 136 -21.06 7.99 11.52
C ALA A 136 -20.50 7.22 10.31
N ALA A 137 -21.36 6.84 9.35
CA ALA A 137 -20.97 6.17 8.11
C ALA A 137 -20.00 7.04 7.25
N LYS A 138 -20.23 8.37 7.17
CA LYS A 138 -19.27 9.28 6.51
C LYS A 138 -17.90 9.27 7.18
N ALA A 139 -17.81 9.18 8.49
CA ALA A 139 -16.54 9.05 9.17
C ALA A 139 -15.83 7.72 8.82
N GLN A 140 -16.59 6.63 8.70
CA GLN A 140 -16.05 5.35 8.24
C GLN A 140 -15.57 5.41 6.78
N LEU A 141 -16.29 6.12 5.90
CA LEU A 141 -15.83 6.37 4.52
C LEU A 141 -14.49 7.13 4.50
N GLU A 142 -14.32 8.19 5.30
CA GLU A 142 -13.05 8.90 5.39
C GLU A 142 -11.93 8.03 5.95
N ALA A 143 -12.25 7.12 6.88
CA ALA A 143 -11.31 6.11 7.36
C ALA A 143 -10.90 5.14 6.24
N ALA A 144 -11.86 4.64 5.45
CA ALA A 144 -11.60 3.75 4.31
C ALA A 144 -10.74 4.46 3.24
N LYS A 145 -11.07 5.71 2.86
CA LYS A 145 -10.26 6.53 1.95
C LYS A 145 -8.82 6.67 2.43
N SER A 146 -8.65 6.88 3.73
CA SER A 146 -7.31 7.02 4.33
C SER A 146 -6.55 5.69 4.33
N ARG A 147 -7.20 4.54 4.59
CA ARG A 147 -6.60 3.21 4.50
C ARG A 147 -6.15 2.90 3.08
N VAL A 148 -7.03 3.10 2.11
CA VAL A 148 -6.73 2.90 0.68
C VAL A 148 -5.56 3.79 0.25
N GLY A 149 -5.58 5.07 0.62
CA GLY A 149 -4.46 5.98 0.35
C GLY A 149 -3.13 5.51 0.96
N ASN A 150 -3.17 4.97 2.18
CA ASN A 150 -1.97 4.41 2.83
C ASN A 150 -1.44 3.17 2.10
N GLU A 151 -2.32 2.26 1.65
CA GLU A 151 -1.91 1.06 0.91
C GLU A 151 -1.30 1.41 -0.46
N ILE A 152 -1.84 2.43 -1.14
CA ILE A 152 -1.24 2.95 -2.38
C ILE A 152 0.19 3.47 -2.13
N LEU A 153 0.40 4.26 -1.07
CA LEU A 153 1.71 4.80 -0.75
C LEU A 153 2.71 3.70 -0.36
N LYS A 154 2.25 2.70 0.38
CA LYS A 154 3.03 1.52 0.75
C LYS A 154 3.46 0.74 -0.49
N THR A 155 2.52 0.39 -1.38
CA THR A 155 2.81 -0.30 -2.64
C THR A 155 3.78 0.51 -3.51
N ALA A 156 3.60 1.83 -3.61
CA ALA A 156 4.51 2.69 -4.36
C ALA A 156 5.96 2.64 -3.83
N ALA A 157 6.13 2.58 -2.51
CA ALA A 157 7.44 2.44 -1.88
C ALA A 157 8.03 1.05 -2.07
N GLU A 158 7.23 0.00 -1.92
CA GLU A 158 7.63 -1.39 -2.16
C GLU A 158 8.09 -1.61 -3.61
N VAL A 159 7.37 -1.05 -4.59
CA VAL A 159 7.76 -1.09 -6.00
C VAL A 159 9.10 -0.38 -6.23
N ARG A 160 9.32 0.80 -5.63
CA ARG A 160 10.61 1.49 -5.71
C ARG A 160 11.74 0.67 -5.10
N ALA A 161 11.53 0.12 -3.91
CA ALA A 161 12.51 -0.71 -3.23
C ALA A 161 12.86 -1.95 -4.08
N ALA A 162 11.84 -2.68 -4.57
CA ALA A 162 12.02 -3.84 -5.42
C ALA A 162 12.69 -3.50 -6.76
N PHE A 163 12.42 -2.32 -7.33
CA PHE A 163 13.09 -1.84 -8.53
C PHE A 163 14.61 -1.69 -8.32
N TYR A 164 15.01 -1.00 -7.25
CA TYR A 164 16.43 -0.81 -6.94
C TYR A 164 17.11 -2.11 -6.50
N GLU A 165 16.39 -2.98 -5.81
CA GLU A 165 16.86 -4.31 -5.47
C GLU A 165 17.18 -5.13 -6.74
N HIS A 166 16.26 -5.16 -7.70
CA HIS A 166 16.46 -5.85 -8.97
C HIS A 166 17.58 -5.23 -9.79
N GLN A 167 17.65 -3.90 -9.89
CA GLN A 167 18.71 -3.20 -10.59
C GLN A 167 20.10 -3.47 -9.98
N GLY A 168 20.19 -3.51 -8.64
CA GLY A 168 21.41 -3.89 -7.94
C GLY A 168 21.81 -5.34 -8.19
N ASN A 169 20.83 -6.27 -8.17
CA ASN A 169 21.10 -7.69 -8.43
C ASN A 169 21.57 -7.94 -9.86
N LEU A 170 21.05 -7.21 -10.86
CA LEU A 170 21.57 -7.28 -12.23
C LEU A 170 23.03 -6.80 -12.30
N GLN A 171 23.33 -5.66 -11.70
CA GLN A 171 24.70 -5.12 -11.68
C GLN A 171 25.69 -6.04 -10.95
N LEU A 172 25.25 -6.69 -9.88
CA LEU A 172 26.04 -7.73 -9.16
C LEU A 172 26.23 -8.99 -10.02
N GLY A 173 25.21 -9.36 -10.79
CA GLY A 173 25.31 -10.48 -11.74
C GLY A 173 26.36 -10.21 -12.82
N ASP A 174 26.38 -9.00 -13.39
CA ASP A 174 27.40 -8.61 -14.38
C ASP A 174 28.82 -8.68 -13.80
N LEU A 175 29.00 -8.19 -12.56
CA LEU A 175 30.29 -8.34 -11.86
C LEU A 175 30.64 -9.82 -11.60
N GLY A 176 29.66 -10.65 -11.29
CA GLY A 176 29.84 -12.10 -11.11
C GLY A 176 30.37 -12.80 -12.37
N VAL A 177 29.88 -12.38 -13.54
CA VAL A 177 30.38 -12.88 -14.84
C VAL A 177 31.88 -12.53 -15.03
N GLU A 178 32.30 -11.33 -14.68
CA GLU A 178 33.71 -10.93 -14.79
C GLU A 178 34.60 -11.67 -13.77
N VAL A 179 34.09 -11.93 -12.56
CA VAL A 179 34.79 -12.76 -11.55
C VAL A 179 34.99 -14.18 -12.04
N GLU A 180 33.95 -14.79 -12.58
CA GLU A 180 33.98 -16.17 -13.08
C GLU A 180 34.98 -16.29 -14.24
N LYS A 181 34.94 -15.36 -15.21
CA LYS A 181 35.92 -15.34 -16.31
C LYS A 181 37.39 -15.19 -15.82
N ALA A 182 37.62 -14.34 -14.84
CA ALA A 182 38.95 -14.16 -14.26
C ALA A 182 39.43 -15.43 -13.53
N ALA A 183 38.54 -16.08 -12.75
CA ALA A 183 38.83 -17.31 -12.05
C ALA A 183 39.06 -18.50 -13.02
N ALA A 184 38.30 -18.57 -14.11
CA ALA A 184 38.50 -19.56 -15.16
C ALA A 184 39.87 -19.42 -15.84
N ALA A 185 40.24 -18.17 -16.17
CA ALA A 185 41.55 -17.90 -16.75
C ALA A 185 42.73 -18.21 -15.78
N SER A 186 42.51 -18.00 -14.46
CA SER A 186 43.49 -18.38 -13.43
C SER A 186 43.67 -19.88 -13.34
N ALA A 187 42.58 -20.65 -13.28
CA ALA A 187 42.61 -22.10 -13.23
C ALA A 187 43.27 -22.71 -14.49
N GLU A 188 42.98 -22.16 -15.68
CA GLU A 188 43.63 -22.60 -16.93
C GLU A 188 45.12 -22.33 -16.92
N ALA A 189 45.55 -21.14 -16.48
CA ALA A 189 46.98 -20.80 -16.36
C ALA A 189 47.69 -21.72 -15.34
N ALA A 190 47.03 -22.05 -14.20
CA ALA A 190 47.57 -23.00 -13.22
C ALA A 190 47.73 -24.39 -13.82
N LEU A 191 46.76 -24.87 -14.60
CA LEU A 191 46.83 -26.15 -15.29
C LEU A 191 47.98 -26.23 -16.27
N GLN A 192 48.22 -25.19 -17.10
CA GLN A 192 49.31 -25.10 -18.06
C GLN A 192 50.66 -25.07 -17.35
N LEU A 193 50.79 -24.32 -16.26
CA LEU A 193 52.02 -24.31 -15.43
C LEU A 193 52.30 -25.64 -14.75
N HIS A 194 51.31 -26.33 -14.31
CA HIS A 194 51.38 -27.65 -13.70
C HIS A 194 51.83 -28.69 -14.73
N GLN A 195 51.29 -28.71 -15.94
CA GLN A 195 51.68 -29.57 -17.04
C GLN A 195 53.13 -29.34 -17.47
N ALA A 196 53.64 -28.12 -17.33
CA ALA A 196 55.02 -27.77 -17.53
C ALA A 196 55.95 -28.07 -16.35
N GLY A 197 55.42 -28.65 -15.26
CA GLY A 197 56.18 -28.97 -14.04
C GLY A 197 56.56 -27.77 -13.17
N ASN A 198 55.96 -26.61 -13.41
CA ASN A 198 56.29 -25.33 -12.75
C ASN A 198 55.35 -24.96 -11.59
N THR A 199 54.35 -25.82 -11.23
CA THR A 199 53.45 -25.53 -10.15
C THR A 199 53.06 -26.84 -9.41
N ARG A 200 52.74 -26.77 -8.11
CA ARG A 200 52.39 -27.92 -7.28
C ARG A 200 50.94 -28.30 -7.47
N ASP A 201 50.59 -29.59 -7.19
CA ASP A 201 49.20 -30.09 -7.19
C ASP A 201 48.28 -29.23 -6.31
N LEU A 202 48.80 -28.80 -5.15
CA LEU A 202 48.02 -27.98 -4.20
C LEU A 202 47.63 -26.61 -4.81
N ASP A 203 48.57 -25.99 -5.53
CA ASP A 203 48.30 -24.67 -6.14
C ASP A 203 47.29 -24.78 -7.29
N LEU A 204 47.40 -25.82 -8.13
CA LEU A 204 46.40 -26.15 -9.15
C LEU A 204 45.02 -26.41 -8.52
N ALA A 205 44.94 -27.31 -7.53
CA ALA A 205 43.67 -27.62 -6.87
C ALA A 205 43.04 -26.39 -6.18
N SER A 206 43.86 -25.45 -5.69
CA SER A 206 43.38 -24.21 -5.09
C SER A 206 42.73 -23.27 -6.14
N GLU A 207 43.34 -23.14 -7.32
CA GLU A 207 42.78 -22.31 -8.39
C GLU A 207 41.51 -22.94 -9.00
N GLU A 208 41.49 -24.27 -9.16
CA GLU A 208 40.29 -24.98 -9.59
C GLU A 208 39.15 -24.81 -8.57
N ALA A 209 39.42 -24.88 -7.27
CA ALA A 209 38.44 -24.64 -6.21
C ALA A 209 37.88 -23.19 -6.26
N LEU A 210 38.74 -22.20 -6.48
CA LEU A 210 38.33 -20.79 -6.65
C LEU A 210 37.41 -20.61 -7.87
N HIS A 211 37.74 -21.23 -9.01
CA HIS A 211 36.89 -21.23 -10.19
C HIS A 211 35.51 -21.85 -9.94
N MET A 212 35.48 -23.04 -9.28
CA MET A 212 34.22 -23.67 -8.93
C MET A 212 33.37 -22.83 -7.98
N GLN A 213 34.00 -22.14 -7.02
CA GLN A 213 33.31 -21.22 -6.13
C GLN A 213 32.74 -20.01 -6.89
N ALA A 214 33.51 -19.40 -7.79
CA ALA A 214 33.06 -18.28 -8.61
C ALA A 214 31.85 -18.67 -9.49
N LYS A 215 31.85 -19.87 -10.05
CA LYS A 215 30.74 -20.41 -10.83
C LYS A 215 29.46 -20.64 -9.99
N LEU A 216 29.62 -21.15 -8.76
CA LEU A 216 28.50 -21.27 -7.82
C LEU A 216 27.92 -19.90 -7.43
N ASP A 217 28.77 -18.92 -7.17
CA ASP A 217 28.34 -17.57 -6.78
C ASP A 217 27.68 -16.82 -7.96
N LEU A 218 28.16 -17.01 -9.20
CA LEU A 218 27.47 -16.54 -10.38
C LEU A 218 26.08 -17.13 -10.52
N SER A 219 25.94 -18.46 -10.35
CA SER A 219 24.63 -19.13 -10.41
C SER A 219 23.65 -18.59 -9.36
N LYS A 220 24.11 -18.36 -8.13
CA LYS A 220 23.31 -17.74 -7.05
C LYS A 220 22.90 -16.31 -7.42
N GLY A 221 23.82 -15.50 -7.97
CA GLY A 221 23.55 -14.13 -8.42
C GLY A 221 22.49 -14.09 -9.52
N GLN A 222 22.56 -15.01 -10.49
CA GLN A 222 21.55 -15.13 -11.55
C GLN A 222 20.18 -15.51 -10.98
N ALA A 223 20.11 -16.45 -10.04
CA ALA A 223 18.87 -16.84 -9.36
C ALA A 223 18.24 -15.65 -8.62
N LEU A 224 19.03 -14.85 -7.89
CA LEU A 224 18.57 -13.63 -7.20
C LEU A 224 18.06 -12.56 -8.19
N ALA A 225 18.68 -12.43 -9.36
CA ALA A 225 18.21 -11.52 -10.40
C ALA A 225 16.84 -11.96 -10.94
N VAL A 226 16.62 -13.25 -11.15
CA VAL A 226 15.32 -13.80 -11.56
C VAL A 226 14.27 -13.59 -10.47
N GLU A 227 14.59 -13.93 -9.21
CA GLU A 227 13.67 -13.77 -8.08
C GLU A 227 13.24 -12.30 -7.88
N SER A 228 14.19 -11.38 -7.93
CA SER A 228 13.90 -9.95 -7.79
C SER A 228 13.09 -9.40 -8.97
N ARG A 229 13.26 -9.95 -10.20
CA ARG A 229 12.44 -9.64 -11.37
C ARG A 229 10.99 -10.08 -11.15
N GLU A 230 10.78 -11.32 -10.68
CA GLU A 230 9.43 -11.84 -10.45
C GLU A 230 8.73 -11.12 -9.28
N LYS A 231 9.47 -10.72 -8.25
CA LYS A 231 8.96 -9.84 -7.19
C LYS A 231 8.43 -8.53 -7.76
N LEU A 232 9.19 -7.91 -8.65
CA LEU A 232 8.79 -6.65 -9.32
C LEU A 232 7.62 -6.86 -10.27
N ASN A 233 7.58 -7.95 -11.06
CA ASN A 233 6.45 -8.34 -11.90
C ASN A 233 5.15 -8.44 -11.10
N ARG A 234 5.19 -9.13 -9.96
CA ARG A 234 4.05 -9.28 -9.06
C ARG A 234 3.56 -7.93 -8.51
N LEU A 235 4.50 -7.09 -8.04
CA LEU A 235 4.15 -5.77 -7.53
C LEU A 235 3.58 -4.83 -8.59
N MET A 236 4.03 -4.94 -9.84
CA MET A 236 3.48 -4.20 -10.98
C MET A 236 2.19 -4.81 -11.51
N GLY A 237 1.83 -6.05 -11.14
CA GLY A 237 0.68 -6.78 -11.66
C GLY A 237 0.82 -7.19 -13.13
N VAL A 238 2.05 -7.32 -13.65
CA VAL A 238 2.31 -7.67 -15.05
C VAL A 238 2.48 -9.16 -15.24
N TRP A 239 1.99 -9.69 -16.37
CA TRP A 239 2.05 -11.12 -16.74
C TRP A 239 2.13 -11.31 -18.25
N GLY A 240 2.48 -12.52 -18.71
CA GLY A 240 2.63 -12.85 -20.12
C GLY A 240 3.59 -11.90 -20.85
N ASP A 241 3.19 -11.36 -21.99
CA ASP A 241 4.01 -10.47 -22.81
C ASP A 241 4.41 -9.15 -22.12
N GLN A 242 3.68 -8.75 -21.08
CA GLN A 242 3.98 -7.55 -20.30
C GLN A 242 5.25 -7.69 -19.44
N THR A 243 5.76 -8.92 -19.27
CA THR A 243 6.99 -9.16 -18.49
C THR A 243 8.28 -8.89 -19.27
N ASN A 244 8.19 -8.56 -20.59
CA ASN A 244 9.34 -8.30 -21.47
C ASN A 244 9.88 -6.86 -21.38
N TRP A 245 9.82 -6.25 -20.19
CA TRP A 245 10.38 -4.93 -19.95
C TRP A 245 11.90 -4.98 -19.67
N THR A 246 12.57 -3.84 -19.86
CA THR A 246 14.00 -3.65 -19.58
C THR A 246 14.20 -2.51 -18.59
N ILE A 247 15.35 -2.47 -17.92
CA ILE A 247 15.79 -1.37 -17.04
C ILE A 247 17.22 -0.96 -17.37
N ALA A 248 17.64 0.19 -16.86
CA ALA A 248 19.04 0.60 -16.91
C ALA A 248 19.91 -0.37 -16.09
N ALA A 249 21.05 -0.76 -16.64
CA ALA A 249 21.93 -1.76 -16.03
C ALA A 249 22.61 -1.28 -14.73
N ARG A 250 22.75 0.03 -14.50
CA ARG A 250 23.47 0.59 -13.36
C ARG A 250 22.58 1.39 -12.44
N LEU A 251 22.78 1.21 -11.14
CA LEU A 251 22.18 2.03 -10.10
C LEU A 251 22.58 3.49 -10.25
N PRO A 252 21.66 4.44 -10.05
CA PRO A 252 21.98 5.86 -10.06
C PRO A 252 22.83 6.24 -8.84
N ASP A 253 23.64 7.26 -8.98
CA ASP A 253 24.41 7.80 -7.88
C ASP A 253 23.52 8.44 -6.83
N PRO A 254 23.81 8.27 -5.53
CA PRO A 254 23.15 9.04 -4.50
C PRO A 254 23.29 10.56 -4.72
N PRO A 255 22.27 11.36 -4.36
CA PRO A 255 22.34 12.80 -4.51
C PRO A 255 23.50 13.37 -3.67
N LYS A 256 24.17 14.42 -4.17
CA LYS A 256 25.31 15.04 -3.49
C LYS A 256 24.95 15.56 -2.10
N ASN A 257 23.77 16.16 -1.96
CA ASN A 257 23.25 16.68 -0.70
C ASN A 257 22.03 15.87 -0.29
N GLU A 258 22.06 15.30 0.91
CA GLU A 258 20.89 14.69 1.52
C GLU A 258 19.94 15.75 2.07
N ILE A 259 18.67 15.38 2.12
CA ILE A 259 17.62 16.21 2.68
C ILE A 259 17.78 16.23 4.20
N GLY A 260 17.49 17.37 4.81
CA GLY A 260 17.51 17.50 6.27
C GLY A 260 16.62 16.44 6.94
N THR A 261 17.22 15.67 7.84
CA THR A 261 16.57 14.57 8.55
C THR A 261 15.96 14.98 9.89
N SER A 262 15.97 16.28 10.21
CA SER A 262 15.35 16.83 11.41
C SER A 262 13.81 16.89 11.27
N GLY A 263 13.10 16.60 12.38
CA GLY A 263 11.63 16.72 12.43
C GLY A 263 10.83 15.66 11.65
N LEU A 264 11.47 14.64 11.09
CA LEU A 264 10.78 13.59 10.31
C LEU A 264 9.74 12.82 11.13
N GLU A 265 9.97 12.61 12.45
CA GLU A 265 9.00 11.93 13.32
C GLU A 265 7.72 12.75 13.48
N SER A 266 7.81 14.06 13.71
CA SER A 266 6.65 14.95 13.83
C SER A 266 5.88 14.99 12.51
N ARG A 267 6.61 15.12 11.40
CA ARG A 267 6.04 15.11 10.06
C ARG A 267 5.32 13.80 9.74
N ALA A 268 5.87 12.66 10.15
CA ALA A 268 5.23 11.37 9.96
C ALA A 268 3.90 11.26 10.74
N ILE A 269 3.87 11.73 12.00
CA ILE A 269 2.64 11.77 12.81
C ILE A 269 1.55 12.63 12.16
N GLU A 270 1.92 13.72 11.49
CA GLU A 270 0.98 14.60 10.80
C GLU A 270 0.50 14.03 9.44
N GLN A 271 1.37 13.31 8.75
CA GLN A 271 1.14 12.93 7.35
C GLN A 271 0.67 11.49 7.15
N ARG A 272 0.94 10.56 8.07
CA ARG A 272 0.61 9.15 7.87
C ARG A 272 -0.89 8.91 7.85
N LEU A 273 -1.33 8.30 6.72
CA LEU A 273 -2.75 8.07 6.46
C LEU A 273 -3.35 6.94 7.31
N ASP A 274 -2.56 5.99 7.78
CA ASP A 274 -3.02 4.96 8.72
C ASP A 274 -3.41 5.55 10.07
N LEU A 275 -2.67 6.57 10.55
CA LEU A 275 -3.02 7.29 11.76
C LEU A 275 -4.30 8.13 11.58
N VAL A 276 -4.44 8.76 10.40
CA VAL A 276 -5.64 9.50 10.01
C VAL A 276 -6.85 8.56 9.94
N ALA A 277 -6.68 7.36 9.39
CA ALA A 277 -7.73 6.33 9.32
C ALA A 277 -8.25 5.97 10.72
N LEU A 278 -7.35 5.65 11.67
CA LEU A 278 -7.72 5.34 13.06
C LEU A 278 -8.45 6.50 13.76
N ARG A 279 -8.05 7.75 13.46
CA ARG A 279 -8.74 8.94 13.97
C ARG A 279 -10.19 9.01 13.48
N PHE A 280 -10.42 8.77 12.19
CA PHE A 280 -11.77 8.74 11.63
C PHE A 280 -12.59 7.54 12.12
N GLU A 281 -11.98 6.37 12.31
CA GLU A 281 -12.65 5.22 12.93
C GLU A 281 -13.11 5.54 14.35
N ALA A 282 -12.24 6.14 15.16
CA ALA A 282 -12.57 6.55 16.52
C ALA A 282 -13.69 7.61 16.53
N LEU A 283 -13.66 8.56 15.58
CA LEU A 283 -14.72 9.57 15.42
C LEU A 283 -16.06 8.94 15.02
N GLY A 284 -16.07 7.98 14.10
CA GLY A 284 -17.25 7.22 13.70
C GLY A 284 -17.85 6.45 14.88
N GLN A 285 -16.99 5.75 15.64
CA GLN A 285 -17.39 5.01 16.84
C GLN A 285 -17.94 5.93 17.92
N ALA A 286 -17.31 7.08 18.18
CA ALA A 286 -17.82 8.05 19.16
C ALA A 286 -19.20 8.61 18.77
N ARG A 287 -19.41 8.90 17.49
CA ARG A 287 -20.70 9.36 16.96
C ARG A 287 -21.79 8.29 17.10
N SER A 288 -21.48 7.03 16.81
CA SER A 288 -22.43 5.94 16.96
C SER A 288 -22.77 5.65 18.43
N LEU A 289 -21.78 5.80 19.35
CA LEU A 289 -22.00 5.55 20.78
C LEU A 289 -23.02 6.53 21.39
N GLY A 290 -23.07 7.78 20.92
CA GLY A 290 -23.97 8.81 21.45
C GLY A 290 -25.45 8.45 21.37
N PHE A 291 -25.86 7.57 20.46
CA PHE A 291 -27.26 7.15 20.28
C PHE A 291 -27.51 5.64 20.38
N ALA A 292 -26.45 4.85 20.53
CA ALA A 292 -26.52 3.39 20.48
C ALA A 292 -27.51 2.78 21.47
N ARG A 293 -27.59 3.32 22.69
CA ARG A 293 -28.59 2.86 23.70
C ARG A 293 -30.03 3.12 23.27
N PHE A 294 -30.27 4.32 22.77
CA PHE A 294 -31.61 4.72 22.36
C PHE A 294 -32.03 4.01 21.08
N GLN A 295 -31.12 3.81 20.16
CA GLN A 295 -31.35 3.09 18.91
C GLN A 295 -31.82 1.65 19.18
N GLU A 296 -31.25 0.93 20.15
CA GLU A 296 -31.61 -0.45 20.50
C GLU A 296 -33.08 -0.55 20.89
N VAL A 297 -33.57 0.43 21.65
CA VAL A 297 -34.97 0.48 22.06
C VAL A 297 -35.84 1.07 20.94
N ALA A 298 -35.40 2.11 20.28
CA ALA A 298 -36.15 2.86 19.28
C ALA A 298 -36.46 2.07 18.00
N GLN A 299 -35.59 1.15 17.61
CA GLN A 299 -35.82 0.29 16.44
C GLN A 299 -37.05 -0.60 16.54
N GLN A 300 -37.59 -0.77 17.73
CA GLN A 300 -38.76 -1.60 18.00
C GLN A 300 -40.07 -0.80 18.02
N PHE A 301 -40.00 0.54 17.87
CA PHE A 301 -41.21 1.38 17.75
C PHE A 301 -41.75 1.31 16.33
N GLU A 302 -43.00 0.88 16.20
CA GLU A 302 -43.69 0.74 14.93
C GLU A 302 -45.02 1.49 14.95
N ILE A 303 -45.30 2.18 13.86
CA ILE A 303 -46.60 2.80 13.60
C ILE A 303 -47.15 2.25 12.30
N GLY A 304 -48.44 2.05 12.24
CA GLY A 304 -49.06 1.53 11.04
C GLY A 304 -50.57 1.61 11.05
N GLY A 305 -51.18 0.85 10.18
CA GLY A 305 -52.61 0.69 10.09
C GLY A 305 -52.96 -0.78 9.96
N HIS A 306 -54.02 -1.20 10.60
CA HIS A 306 -54.57 -2.53 10.45
C HIS A 306 -55.96 -2.50 9.80
N TYR A 307 -56.23 -3.55 9.05
CA TYR A 307 -57.54 -3.86 8.46
C TYR A 307 -57.89 -5.28 8.84
N VAL A 308 -59.09 -5.43 9.44
CA VAL A 308 -59.62 -6.74 9.78
C VAL A 308 -60.96 -6.88 9.08
N ARG A 309 -61.17 -8.02 8.42
CA ARG A 309 -62.45 -8.42 7.86
C ARG A 309 -62.90 -9.69 8.57
N GLU A 310 -63.96 -9.56 9.29
CA GLU A 310 -64.63 -10.70 9.91
C GLU A 310 -65.75 -11.27 9.01
N ILE A 311 -66.04 -12.57 9.13
CA ILE A 311 -67.14 -13.20 8.40
C ILE A 311 -68.28 -13.44 9.42
N PRO A 312 -69.52 -12.89 9.21
CA PRO A 312 -70.14 -12.65 7.91
C PRO A 312 -70.10 -11.24 7.30
N GLY A 313 -69.17 -10.33 7.64
CA GLY A 313 -69.03 -9.18 6.79
C GLY A 313 -68.71 -7.84 7.44
N GLU A 314 -68.40 -7.81 8.72
CA GLU A 314 -67.90 -6.57 9.36
C GLU A 314 -66.45 -6.26 8.99
N HIS A 315 -66.17 -4.96 8.77
CA HIS A 315 -64.86 -4.44 8.49
C HIS A 315 -64.41 -3.49 9.58
N SER A 316 -63.22 -3.72 10.12
CA SER A 316 -62.60 -2.81 11.08
C SER A 316 -61.28 -2.27 10.50
N THR A 317 -61.06 -0.97 10.59
CA THR A 317 -59.81 -0.30 10.21
C THR A 317 -59.38 0.62 11.33
N GLY A 318 -58.07 0.64 11.64
CA GLY A 318 -57.59 1.51 12.69
C GLY A 318 -56.07 1.71 12.62
N PRO A 319 -55.56 2.74 13.29
CA PRO A 319 -54.10 2.89 13.47
C PRO A 319 -53.61 1.80 14.42
N SER A 320 -52.40 1.30 14.16
CA SER A 320 -51.65 0.42 15.07
C SER A 320 -50.38 1.11 15.54
N LEU A 321 -50.10 0.97 16.84
CA LEU A 321 -48.87 1.50 17.45
C LEU A 321 -48.26 0.41 18.32
N ARG A 322 -47.05 -0.01 17.99
CA ARG A 322 -46.30 -0.99 18.80
C ARG A 322 -45.19 -0.24 19.53
N ILE A 323 -45.21 -0.35 20.87
CA ILE A 323 -44.24 0.29 21.75
C ILE A 323 -43.53 -0.80 22.54
N PRO A 324 -42.23 -0.98 22.40
CA PRO A 324 -41.47 -1.93 23.22
C PRO A 324 -41.41 -1.42 24.67
N ILE A 325 -41.60 -2.30 25.60
CA ILE A 325 -41.40 -2.02 27.03
C ILE A 325 -40.06 -2.64 27.44
N PRO A 326 -38.99 -1.85 27.56
CA PRO A 326 -37.65 -2.36 27.86
C PRO A 326 -37.53 -2.69 29.35
N LEU A 327 -37.99 -3.90 29.75
CA LEU A 327 -37.92 -4.36 31.14
C LEU A 327 -36.54 -4.90 31.54
N PHE A 328 -35.83 -5.51 30.56
CA PHE A 328 -34.57 -6.22 30.84
C PHE A 328 -33.39 -5.66 30.03
N ASN A 329 -33.63 -5.18 28.82
CA ASN A 329 -32.59 -4.67 27.92
C ASN A 329 -32.79 -3.17 27.66
N PHE A 330 -31.95 -2.35 28.26
CA PHE A 330 -31.85 -0.88 28.04
C PHE A 330 -30.69 -0.48 27.16
N GLY A 331 -30.14 -1.39 26.38
CA GLY A 331 -28.96 -1.16 25.55
C GLY A 331 -27.65 -1.07 26.34
N GLN A 332 -27.61 -1.58 27.59
CA GLN A 332 -26.42 -1.51 28.44
C GLN A 332 -25.24 -2.28 27.84
N GLY A 333 -25.49 -3.44 27.21
CA GLY A 333 -24.45 -4.22 26.54
C GLY A 333 -23.88 -3.52 25.29
N VAL A 334 -24.76 -2.90 24.51
CA VAL A 334 -24.34 -2.13 23.30
C VAL A 334 -23.49 -0.93 23.70
N LYS A 335 -23.88 -0.20 24.76
CA LYS A 335 -23.09 0.90 25.31
C LYS A 335 -21.73 0.44 25.80
N ALA A 336 -21.68 -0.60 26.66
CA ALA A 336 -20.41 -1.12 27.20
C ALA A 336 -19.46 -1.59 26.09
N ARG A 337 -19.98 -2.27 25.06
CA ARG A 337 -19.21 -2.69 23.88
C ARG A 337 -18.68 -1.48 23.11
N GLY A 338 -19.50 -0.46 22.88
CA GLY A 338 -19.11 0.76 22.17
C GLY A 338 -18.01 1.54 22.91
N GLU A 339 -18.12 1.68 24.24
CA GLU A 339 -17.10 2.31 25.08
C GLU A 339 -15.78 1.52 25.08
N ALA A 340 -15.85 0.18 25.17
CA ALA A 340 -14.68 -0.68 25.10
C ALA A 340 -14.00 -0.56 23.73
N LYS A 341 -14.79 -0.51 22.64
CA LYS A 341 -14.27 -0.32 21.29
C LYS A 341 -13.58 1.03 21.11
N LEU A 342 -14.15 2.10 21.67
CA LEU A 342 -13.55 3.42 21.62
C LEU A 342 -12.21 3.45 22.37
N ARG A 343 -12.16 2.89 23.60
CA ARG A 343 -10.89 2.74 24.35
C ARG A 343 -9.86 1.91 23.58
N GLN A 344 -10.30 0.82 22.92
CA GLN A 344 -9.41 0.01 22.08
C GLN A 344 -8.81 0.83 20.93
N LEU A 345 -9.62 1.63 20.23
CA LEU A 345 -9.16 2.48 19.14
C LEU A 345 -8.19 3.57 19.62
N GLN A 346 -8.43 4.15 20.79
CA GLN A 346 -7.51 5.11 21.42
C GLN A 346 -6.15 4.49 21.73
N GLN A 347 -6.13 3.28 22.31
CA GLN A 347 -4.86 2.58 22.57
C GLN A 347 -4.14 2.16 21.29
N ARG A 348 -4.88 1.75 20.26
CA ARG A 348 -4.29 1.45 18.94
C ARG A 348 -3.67 2.70 18.31
N TYR A 349 -4.33 3.85 18.41
CA TYR A 349 -3.81 5.12 17.93
C TYR A 349 -2.47 5.49 18.61
N LEU A 350 -2.42 5.40 19.94
CA LEU A 350 -1.20 5.67 20.70
C LEU A 350 -0.09 4.67 20.37
N GLY A 351 -0.42 3.38 20.28
CA GLY A 351 0.54 2.34 19.92
C GLY A 351 1.11 2.55 18.51
N LEU A 352 0.24 2.87 17.53
CA LEU A 352 0.67 3.16 16.18
C LEU A 352 1.55 4.42 16.11
N ALA A 353 1.24 5.46 16.88
CA ALA A 353 2.05 6.67 16.94
C ALA A 353 3.48 6.40 17.48
N VAL A 354 3.62 5.52 18.46
CA VAL A 354 4.92 5.07 18.97
C VAL A 354 5.66 4.27 17.90
N GLN A 355 4.98 3.33 17.23
CA GLN A 355 5.55 2.53 16.17
C GLN A 355 6.06 3.40 15.00
N ILE A 356 5.27 4.36 14.55
CA ILE A 356 5.63 5.30 13.47
C ILE A 356 6.94 6.02 13.80
N ARG A 357 7.08 6.56 15.01
CA ARG A 357 8.31 7.24 15.43
C ARG A 357 9.53 6.31 15.40
N SER A 358 9.34 5.07 15.85
CA SER A 358 10.39 4.04 15.82
C SER A 358 10.78 3.68 14.39
N ASP A 359 9.79 3.48 13.50
CA ASP A 359 10.01 3.13 12.10
C ASP A 359 10.74 4.24 11.35
N VAL A 360 10.38 5.51 11.59
CA VAL A 360 11.07 6.66 10.99
C VAL A 360 12.52 6.73 11.47
N ARG A 361 12.80 6.58 12.76
CA ARG A 361 14.19 6.55 13.26
C ARG A 361 14.99 5.43 12.63
N ARG A 362 14.45 4.22 12.66
CA ARG A 362 15.10 3.05 12.08
C ARG A 362 15.40 3.23 10.59
N ALA A 363 14.42 3.68 9.80
CA ALA A 363 14.59 3.89 8.36
C ALA A 363 15.57 5.02 8.06
N ARG A 364 15.53 6.12 8.84
CA ARG A 364 16.50 7.23 8.74
C ARG A 364 17.93 6.74 9.00
N ASP A 365 18.14 6.04 10.11
CA ASP A 365 19.47 5.62 10.51
C ASP A 365 20.03 4.58 9.53
N ARG A 366 19.16 3.68 9.02
CA ARG A 366 19.53 2.74 7.95
C ARG A 366 19.96 3.46 6.67
N MET A 367 19.20 4.48 6.24
CA MET A 367 19.56 5.27 5.05
C MET A 367 20.88 6.02 5.24
N LEU A 368 21.08 6.66 6.39
CA LEU A 368 22.32 7.40 6.70
C LEU A 368 23.55 6.48 6.77
N ASN A 369 23.40 5.30 7.38
CA ASN A 369 24.46 4.30 7.43
C ASN A 369 24.80 3.78 6.03
N ALA A 370 23.79 3.43 5.23
CA ALA A 370 24.00 2.99 3.86
C ALA A 370 24.69 4.09 3.02
N ARG A 371 24.30 5.37 3.22
CA ARG A 371 24.96 6.50 2.57
C ARG A 371 26.43 6.61 2.96
N ALA A 372 26.74 6.52 4.25
CA ALA A 372 28.12 6.58 4.73
C ALA A 372 28.99 5.46 4.14
N MET A 373 28.40 4.25 3.99
CA MET A 373 29.08 3.11 3.33
C MET A 373 29.37 3.38 1.86
N VAL A 374 28.40 3.97 1.12
CA VAL A 374 28.62 4.36 -0.30
C VAL A 374 29.74 5.40 -0.40
N ASP A 375 29.69 6.44 0.42
CA ASP A 375 30.69 7.53 0.37
C ASP A 375 32.09 7.02 0.76
N TYR A 376 32.21 6.19 1.80
CA TYR A 376 33.48 5.58 2.20
C TYR A 376 34.02 4.61 1.14
N SER A 377 33.17 3.79 0.55
CA SER A 377 33.58 2.88 -0.51
C SER A 377 34.15 3.64 -1.71
N ARG A 378 33.48 4.73 -2.14
CA ARG A 378 33.90 5.53 -3.30
C ARG A 378 35.12 6.40 -3.07
N SER A 379 35.21 7.02 -1.89
CA SER A 379 36.30 7.96 -1.59
C SER A 379 37.57 7.28 -1.12
N THR A 380 37.49 6.11 -0.54
CA THR A 380 38.60 5.46 0.15
C THR A 380 38.88 4.05 -0.37
N VAL A 381 37.89 3.15 -0.34
CA VAL A 381 38.16 1.73 -0.61
C VAL A 381 38.49 1.48 -2.07
N LEU A 382 37.64 1.95 -3.00
CA LEU A 382 37.86 1.71 -4.44
C LEU A 382 39.13 2.36 -4.96
N PRO A 383 39.48 3.64 -4.67
CA PRO A 383 40.74 4.22 -5.09
C PRO A 383 41.95 3.50 -4.51
N LEU A 384 41.89 3.04 -3.25
CA LEU A 384 42.99 2.27 -2.64
C LEU A 384 43.16 0.92 -3.33
N ARG A 385 42.08 0.19 -3.61
CA ARG A 385 42.11 -1.11 -4.31
C ARG A 385 42.63 -0.95 -5.72
N HIS A 386 42.21 0.11 -6.42
CA HIS A 386 42.75 0.43 -7.77
C HIS A 386 44.24 0.67 -7.74
N ARG A 387 44.76 1.47 -6.81
CA ARG A 387 46.21 1.69 -6.66
C ARG A 387 46.95 0.39 -6.33
N ILE A 388 46.40 -0.48 -5.46
CA ILE A 388 47.03 -1.76 -5.13
C ILE A 388 47.16 -2.66 -6.38
N ILE A 389 46.12 -2.70 -7.25
CA ILE A 389 46.20 -3.50 -8.48
C ILE A 389 47.23 -2.93 -9.48
N GLU A 390 47.30 -1.59 -9.61
CA GLU A 390 48.31 -0.92 -10.47
C GLU A 390 49.73 -1.25 -9.99
N GLU A 391 50.02 -1.11 -8.71
CA GLU A 391 51.32 -1.45 -8.13
C GLU A 391 51.66 -2.94 -8.27
N SER A 392 50.65 -3.82 -8.01
CA SER A 392 50.85 -5.27 -8.19
C SER A 392 51.12 -5.64 -9.65
N GLN A 393 50.50 -4.97 -10.61
CA GLN A 393 50.80 -5.16 -12.03
C GLN A 393 52.23 -4.79 -12.40
N LEU A 394 52.75 -3.70 -11.82
CA LEU A 394 54.16 -3.31 -12.01
C LEU A 394 55.12 -4.34 -11.40
N GLN A 395 54.83 -4.84 -10.19
CA GLN A 395 55.63 -5.87 -9.54
C GLN A 395 55.62 -7.20 -10.31
N TYR A 396 54.47 -7.59 -10.84
CA TYR A 396 54.32 -8.76 -11.70
C TYR A 396 55.15 -8.62 -12.97
N ASN A 397 55.10 -7.48 -13.65
CA ASN A 397 55.90 -7.19 -14.84
C ASN A 397 57.40 -7.21 -14.54
N ALA A 398 57.80 -6.84 -13.30
CA ALA A 398 59.18 -6.94 -12.82
C ALA A 398 59.56 -8.34 -12.26
N MET A 399 58.67 -9.34 -12.40
CA MET A 399 58.83 -10.73 -11.89
C MET A 399 59.05 -10.80 -10.39
N GLN A 400 58.51 -9.82 -9.61
CA GLN A 400 58.66 -9.76 -8.15
C GLN A 400 57.53 -10.48 -7.41
N ILE A 401 56.38 -10.64 -8.04
CA ILE A 401 55.26 -11.40 -7.52
C ILE A 401 54.76 -12.42 -8.54
N SER A 402 54.10 -13.47 -8.06
CA SER A 402 53.53 -14.50 -8.92
C SER A 402 52.26 -14.00 -9.65
N LEU A 403 51.86 -14.70 -10.71
CA LEU A 403 50.60 -14.51 -11.38
C LEU A 403 49.42 -14.68 -10.39
N PHE A 404 49.50 -15.67 -9.51
CA PHE A 404 48.44 -15.96 -8.52
C PHE A 404 48.28 -14.83 -7.49
N ASP A 405 49.38 -14.15 -7.09
CA ASP A 405 49.30 -12.99 -6.22
C ASP A 405 48.60 -11.82 -6.91
N LEU A 406 48.89 -11.55 -8.19
CA LEU A 406 48.20 -10.53 -8.98
C LEU A 406 46.71 -10.84 -9.12
N LEU A 407 46.34 -12.09 -9.44
CA LEU A 407 44.96 -12.52 -9.59
C LEU A 407 44.17 -12.41 -8.29
N ARG A 408 44.81 -12.75 -7.14
CA ARG A 408 44.22 -12.56 -5.83
C ARG A 408 43.90 -11.10 -5.52
N VAL A 409 44.84 -10.19 -5.81
CA VAL A 409 44.63 -8.74 -5.66
C VAL A 409 43.51 -8.25 -6.57
N LYS A 410 43.40 -8.77 -7.78
CA LYS A 410 42.28 -8.45 -8.71
C LYS A 410 40.91 -8.92 -8.16
N GLN A 411 40.89 -10.10 -7.59
CA GLN A 411 39.67 -10.64 -6.95
C GLN A 411 39.24 -9.77 -5.75
N GLU A 412 40.18 -9.25 -4.96
CA GLU A 412 39.88 -8.34 -3.85
C GLU A 412 39.36 -6.99 -4.35
N GLU A 413 39.85 -6.46 -5.48
CA GLU A 413 39.33 -5.24 -6.13
C GLU A 413 37.85 -5.47 -6.56
N VAL A 414 37.54 -6.59 -7.20
CA VAL A 414 36.19 -6.92 -7.64
C VAL A 414 35.24 -7.12 -6.46
N ASN A 415 35.71 -7.76 -5.38
CA ASN A 415 34.93 -7.91 -4.15
C ASN A 415 34.61 -6.54 -3.52
N ALA A 416 35.55 -5.60 -3.53
CA ALA A 416 35.29 -4.23 -3.09
C ALA A 416 34.28 -3.50 -3.99
N ALA A 417 34.36 -3.69 -5.31
CA ALA A 417 33.37 -3.17 -6.26
C ALA A 417 31.97 -3.76 -6.00
N ARG A 418 31.87 -5.06 -5.71
CA ARG A 418 30.64 -5.74 -5.33
C ARG A 418 30.02 -5.14 -4.06
N GLN A 419 30.81 -4.95 -3.00
CA GLN A 419 30.37 -4.31 -1.75
C GLN A 419 29.90 -2.87 -1.98
N SER A 420 30.53 -2.13 -2.91
CA SER A 420 30.10 -0.80 -3.28
C SER A 420 28.73 -0.77 -3.95
N VAL A 421 28.45 -1.73 -4.84
CA VAL A 421 27.15 -1.89 -5.50
C VAL A 421 26.08 -2.29 -4.47
N GLU A 422 26.40 -3.20 -3.56
CA GLU A 422 25.50 -3.61 -2.47
C GLU A 422 25.13 -2.41 -1.59
N ALA A 423 26.12 -1.62 -1.16
CA ALA A 423 25.89 -0.41 -0.37
C ALA A 423 25.01 0.62 -1.12
N GLN A 424 25.21 0.78 -2.42
CA GLN A 424 24.43 1.69 -3.26
C GLN A 424 22.97 1.20 -3.42
N ARG A 425 22.76 -0.09 -3.62
CA ARG A 425 21.44 -0.71 -3.63
C ARG A 425 20.74 -0.49 -2.30
N ASP A 426 21.41 -0.78 -1.19
CA ASP A 426 20.86 -0.69 0.15
C ASP A 426 20.50 0.78 0.51
N TYR A 427 21.26 1.75 0.02
CA TYR A 427 20.92 3.16 0.15
C TYR A 427 19.58 3.50 -0.53
N TRP A 428 19.37 3.08 -1.78
CA TRP A 428 18.14 3.39 -2.50
C TRP A 428 16.91 2.67 -1.93
N VAL A 429 17.10 1.42 -1.48
CA VAL A 429 16.06 0.66 -0.78
C VAL A 429 15.68 1.36 0.53
N ALA A 430 16.67 1.70 1.37
CA ALA A 430 16.43 2.37 2.64
C ALA A 430 15.80 3.76 2.48
N ARG A 431 16.14 4.46 1.39
CA ARG A 431 15.51 5.74 1.05
C ARG A 431 14.02 5.58 0.70
N ALA A 432 13.65 4.57 -0.07
CA ALA A 432 12.25 4.27 -0.37
C ALA A 432 11.48 3.89 0.89
N GLU A 433 12.07 3.10 1.79
CA GLU A 433 11.50 2.75 3.09
C GLU A 433 11.30 3.98 4.00
N LEU A 434 12.25 4.93 3.99
CA LEU A 434 12.11 6.18 4.75
C LEU A 434 10.98 7.06 4.20
N GLU A 435 10.83 7.18 2.87
CA GLU A 435 9.71 7.90 2.25
C GLU A 435 8.37 7.29 2.67
N GLN A 436 8.28 5.96 2.73
CA GLN A 436 7.10 5.26 3.24
C GLN A 436 6.87 5.53 4.73
N ALA A 437 7.91 5.42 5.57
CA ALA A 437 7.80 5.62 7.01
C ALA A 437 7.34 7.04 7.37
N VAL A 438 7.76 8.05 6.60
CA VAL A 438 7.33 9.45 6.76
C VAL A 438 5.93 9.70 6.16
N GLY A 439 5.45 8.83 5.26
CA GLY A 439 4.15 8.95 4.61
C GLY A 439 4.14 9.87 3.38
N GLY A 440 5.31 10.11 2.77
CA GLY A 440 5.41 10.93 1.56
C GLY A 440 6.86 11.29 1.19
N PRO A 441 7.06 12.09 0.13
CA PRO A 441 8.39 12.42 -0.35
C PRO A 441 9.17 13.22 0.70
N LEU A 442 10.47 12.95 0.81
CA LEU A 442 11.34 13.65 1.75
C LEU A 442 11.53 15.13 1.38
N ASN A 443 11.43 15.47 0.10
CA ASN A 443 11.52 16.84 -0.39
C ASN A 443 10.22 17.60 -0.10
N GLY A 444 10.24 18.51 0.84
CA GLY A 444 9.10 19.26 1.41
C GLY A 444 8.19 20.08 0.47
N LYS A 445 7.97 19.66 -0.78
CA LYS A 445 7.05 20.34 -1.72
C LYS A 445 5.56 20.27 -1.35
N LEU A 446 5.17 19.50 -0.33
CA LEU A 446 3.76 19.39 0.09
C LEU A 446 3.25 20.59 0.92
N LEU A 447 4.14 21.37 1.53
CA LEU A 447 3.74 22.47 2.41
C LEU A 447 3.18 23.72 1.68
N GLN A 448 3.40 23.87 0.38
CA GLN A 448 2.95 25.07 -0.36
C GLN A 448 1.50 25.02 -0.85
N LEU A 449 0.81 23.87 -0.75
CA LEU A 449 -0.60 23.74 -1.18
C LEU A 449 -1.60 23.71 -0.01
N SER A 450 -1.16 23.55 1.23
CA SER A 450 -2.04 23.58 2.41
C SER A 450 -2.36 25.02 2.86
N GLU A 451 -1.46 25.96 2.65
CA GLU A 451 -1.68 27.38 3.03
C GLU A 451 -2.67 28.11 2.13
N SER A 452 -2.91 27.63 0.90
CA SER A 452 -3.87 28.29 -0.01
C SER A 452 -5.33 27.90 0.24
N LYS A 453 -5.64 26.93 1.11
CA LYS A 453 -7.01 26.52 1.42
C LYS A 453 -7.63 27.17 2.66
N GLU A 454 -6.82 27.74 3.54
CA GLU A 454 -7.35 28.40 4.76
C GLU A 454 -7.78 29.87 4.55
N THR A 455 -7.39 30.48 3.43
CA THR A 455 -7.74 31.90 3.16
C THR A 455 -9.07 32.12 2.43
N VAL A 456 -9.84 31.08 2.11
CA VAL A 456 -11.11 31.21 1.36
C VAL A 456 -12.37 31.05 2.24
N HIS A 457 -12.25 30.80 3.55
CA HIS A 457 -13.40 30.63 4.45
C HIS A 457 -13.51 31.72 5.54
N GLY A 458 -12.94 32.88 5.30
CA GLY A 458 -13.07 34.03 6.17
C GLY A 458 -13.58 35.28 5.43
N ARG A 459 -14.85 35.23 4.98
CA ARG A 459 -15.70 36.40 4.73
C ARG A 459 -17.17 36.01 4.66
#